data_4815c1fc8c5f2425a39aeffc7418f656
#
_entry.id   4815c1fc8c5f2425a39aeffc7418f656
#
_cell.length_a   1.000
_cell.length_b   1.000
_cell.length_c   1.000
_cell.angle_alpha   90.00
_cell.angle_beta   90.00
_cell.angle_gamma   90.00
#
_symmetry.space_group_name_H-M   'P 1'
#
loop_
_entity.id
_entity.type
_entity.pdbx_description
1 polymer ?
#
loop_
_entity_poly.entity_id
_entity_poly.type
_entity_poly.pdbx_seq_one_letter_code
_entity_poly.pdbx_strand_id
1 'polypeptide(L)'
;MKKWIFIISLIIIIATALSLCNQKTVQYPLMQKESAITQIDIVEISGYRTVSTGNFDSIRVIKNIDPSENSVFLTSFYNLPCKKSFGPSQECLEGLAVRFFFQDGAFQLVGAETSFYCSADNNWSYIAYYFDYDAFHQYLLQHKGQEDK
;
A
#
# COMPACT_ATOMS: atom_id res chain seq x y z
N MET A 1 -26.61 39.54 -0.33
CA MET A 1 -26.80 38.35 0.52
C MET A 1 -27.07 37.06 -0.27
N LYS A 2 -28.03 36.97 -1.23
CA LYS A 2 -28.37 35.72 -1.95
C LYS A 2 -27.15 35.06 -2.69
N LYS A 3 -26.25 35.83 -3.31
CA LYS A 3 -25.09 35.30 -4.03
C LYS A 3 -24.07 34.58 -3.12
N TRP A 4 -23.87 35.11 -1.91
CA TRP A 4 -22.95 34.50 -0.94
C TRP A 4 -23.47 33.18 -0.37
N ILE A 5 -24.77 33.10 -0.13
CA ILE A 5 -25.41 31.84 0.32
C ILE A 5 -25.24 30.75 -0.73
N PHE A 6 -25.39 31.09 -2.02
CA PHE A 6 -25.21 30.14 -3.12
C PHE A 6 -23.76 29.61 -3.21
N ILE A 7 -22.76 30.50 -3.06
CA ILE A 7 -21.35 30.14 -3.09
C ILE A 7 -21.00 29.23 -1.91
N ILE A 8 -21.46 29.55 -0.70
CA ILE A 8 -21.24 28.73 0.49
C ILE A 8 -21.87 27.34 0.32
N SER A 9 -23.11 27.27 -0.16
CA SER A 9 -23.77 25.99 -0.42
C SER A 9 -23.02 25.14 -1.46
N LEU A 10 -22.50 25.75 -2.51
CA LEU A 10 -21.71 25.05 -3.53
C LEU A 10 -20.40 24.50 -2.96
N ILE A 11 -19.71 25.27 -2.11
CA ILE A 11 -18.47 24.83 -1.45
C ILE A 11 -18.75 23.63 -0.51
N ILE A 12 -19.85 23.68 0.25
CA ILE A 12 -20.25 22.58 1.13
C ILE A 12 -20.56 21.32 0.31
N ILE A 13 -21.30 21.43 -0.80
CA ILE A 13 -21.63 20.30 -1.67
C ILE A 13 -20.35 19.69 -2.26
N ILE A 14 -19.41 20.50 -2.73
CA ILE A 14 -18.13 20.02 -3.27
C ILE A 14 -17.31 19.35 -2.16
N ALA A 15 -17.22 19.93 -0.99
CA ALA A 15 -16.49 19.37 0.14
C ALA A 15 -17.08 18.03 0.61
N THR A 16 -18.42 17.91 0.67
CA THR A 16 -19.08 16.65 1.03
C THR A 16 -18.92 15.59 -0.07
N ALA A 17 -19.01 15.96 -1.35
CA ALA A 17 -18.78 15.04 -2.47
C ALA A 17 -17.33 14.51 -2.47
N LEU A 18 -16.35 15.37 -2.24
CA LEU A 18 -14.94 14.99 -2.12
C LEU A 18 -14.71 14.07 -0.91
N SER A 19 -15.34 14.37 0.23
CA SER A 19 -15.25 13.53 1.43
C SER A 19 -15.84 12.14 1.21
N LEU A 20 -17.00 12.04 0.53
CA LEU A 20 -17.63 10.75 0.20
C LEU A 20 -16.80 9.95 -0.80
N CYS A 21 -16.21 10.60 -1.81
CA CYS A 21 -15.30 9.93 -2.74
C CYS A 21 -14.06 9.39 -2.04
N ASN A 22 -13.53 10.11 -1.05
CA ASN A 22 -12.34 9.70 -0.29
C ASN A 22 -12.62 8.56 0.70
N GLN A 23 -13.87 8.30 1.03
CA GLN A 23 -14.25 7.21 1.96
C GLN A 23 -14.55 5.88 1.27
N LYS A 24 -14.66 5.86 -0.07
CA LYS A 24 -14.97 4.63 -0.79
C LYS A 24 -13.81 3.65 -0.70
N THR A 25 -14.06 2.51 -0.09
CA THR A 25 -13.13 1.38 -0.08
C THR A 25 -12.99 0.84 -1.50
N VAL A 26 -11.77 0.60 -1.92
CA VAL A 26 -11.42 0.04 -3.23
C VAL A 26 -10.48 -1.13 -3.05
N GLN A 27 -10.40 -1.98 -4.07
CA GLN A 27 -9.36 -3.02 -4.09
C GLN A 27 -8.00 -2.36 -4.33
N TYR A 28 -6.99 -2.81 -3.57
CA TYR A 28 -5.62 -2.31 -3.76
C TYR A 28 -5.08 -2.74 -5.13
N PRO A 29 -4.53 -1.82 -5.94
CA PRO A 29 -4.01 -2.16 -7.25
C PRO A 29 -2.60 -2.75 -7.16
N LEU A 30 -2.41 -3.94 -7.68
CA LEU A 30 -1.08 -4.39 -8.08
C LEU A 30 -0.71 -3.75 -9.42
N MET A 31 0.54 -3.32 -9.57
CA MET A 31 1.03 -2.67 -10.79
C MET A 31 1.22 -3.66 -11.94
N GLN A 32 1.25 -4.97 -11.63
CA GLN A 32 1.29 -6.05 -12.60
C GLN A 32 0.21 -7.10 -12.28
N LYS A 33 -0.04 -8.01 -13.23
CA LYS A 33 -0.99 -9.11 -13.04
C LYS A 33 -0.49 -10.06 -11.95
N GLU A 34 -1.40 -10.63 -11.20
CA GLU A 34 -1.10 -11.64 -10.17
C GLU A 34 -0.30 -12.83 -10.73
N SER A 35 -0.59 -13.24 -11.98
CA SER A 35 0.15 -14.31 -12.66
C SER A 35 1.64 -13.99 -12.91
N ALA A 36 2.04 -12.73 -12.79
CA ALA A 36 3.44 -12.31 -12.89
C ALA A 36 4.17 -12.32 -11.53
N ILE A 37 3.48 -12.58 -10.42
CA ILE A 37 4.09 -12.65 -9.10
C ILE A 37 4.92 -13.93 -9.01
N THR A 38 6.20 -13.77 -8.68
CA THR A 38 7.14 -14.88 -8.48
C THR A 38 7.39 -15.16 -7.01
N GLN A 39 7.26 -14.14 -6.16
CA GLN A 39 7.54 -14.25 -4.73
C GLN A 39 6.76 -13.17 -3.96
N ILE A 40 6.31 -13.51 -2.77
CA ILE A 40 5.70 -12.59 -1.81
C ILE A 40 6.47 -12.70 -0.49
N ASP A 41 6.96 -11.56 0.00
CA ASP A 41 7.64 -11.48 1.29
C ASP A 41 6.86 -10.59 2.25
N ILE A 42 6.79 -10.97 3.51
CA ILE A 42 6.55 -10.05 4.62
C ILE A 42 7.92 -9.52 5.05
N VAL A 43 8.08 -8.22 5.05
CA VAL A 43 9.33 -7.55 5.37
C VAL A 43 9.14 -6.54 6.49
N GLU A 44 10.22 -6.27 7.22
CA GLU A 44 10.33 -5.15 8.13
C GLU A 44 11.32 -4.15 7.55
N ILE A 45 10.90 -2.91 7.49
CA ILE A 45 11.68 -1.81 6.96
C ILE A 45 12.10 -0.94 8.13
N SER A 46 13.38 -0.74 8.28
CA SER A 46 13.94 0.20 9.24
C SER A 46 14.70 1.30 8.53
N GLY A 47 14.57 2.51 9.06
CA GLY A 47 15.22 3.70 8.53
C GLY A 47 14.31 4.54 7.64
N TYR A 48 14.38 5.83 7.90
CA TYR A 48 13.62 6.86 7.21
C TYR A 48 14.34 7.24 5.91
N ARG A 49 13.70 6.99 4.74
CA ARG A 49 14.24 7.48 3.47
C ARG A 49 13.17 7.98 2.53
N THR A 50 13.52 9.04 1.84
CA THR A 50 12.76 9.57 0.72
C THR A 50 12.91 8.64 -0.48
N VAL A 51 11.81 8.34 -1.14
CA VAL A 51 11.73 7.44 -2.31
C VAL A 51 12.62 7.89 -3.48
N SER A 52 12.94 9.17 -3.53
CA SER A 52 13.77 9.75 -4.59
C SER A 52 15.16 9.12 -4.74
N THR A 53 15.65 8.38 -3.74
CA THR A 53 16.97 7.76 -3.77
C THR A 53 16.97 6.24 -3.91
N GLY A 54 15.80 5.58 -3.81
CA GLY A 54 15.69 4.12 -3.90
C GLY A 54 16.44 3.33 -2.83
N ASN A 55 16.95 4.00 -1.82
CA ASN A 55 17.78 3.40 -0.78
C ASN A 55 16.98 3.25 0.51
N PHE A 56 16.58 2.05 0.87
CA PHE A 56 16.14 1.70 2.21
C PHE A 56 17.38 1.35 3.06
N ASP A 57 17.48 1.86 4.30
CA ASP A 57 18.63 1.59 5.16
C ASP A 57 18.71 0.10 5.50
N SER A 58 17.57 -0.54 5.72
CA SER A 58 17.48 -1.99 5.71
C SER A 58 16.07 -2.48 5.42
N ILE A 59 15.98 -3.55 4.62
CA ILE A 59 14.78 -4.36 4.45
C ILE A 59 15.12 -5.74 4.96
N ARG A 60 14.50 -6.13 6.06
CA ARG A 60 14.65 -7.46 6.65
C ARG A 60 13.48 -8.33 6.23
N VAL A 61 13.73 -9.45 5.57
CA VAL A 61 12.70 -10.46 5.29
C VAL A 61 12.33 -11.15 6.60
N ILE A 62 11.06 -11.07 6.97
CA ILE A 62 10.50 -11.72 8.15
C ILE A 62 9.98 -13.10 7.78
N LYS A 63 9.25 -13.17 6.65
CA LYS A 63 8.70 -14.42 6.15
C LYS A 63 8.60 -14.36 4.62
N ASN A 64 8.97 -15.44 3.98
CA ASN A 64 8.65 -15.71 2.59
C ASN A 64 7.35 -16.52 2.56
N ILE A 65 6.35 -16.08 1.81
CA ILE A 65 5.08 -16.79 1.64
C ILE A 65 5.32 -17.93 0.67
N ASP A 66 4.94 -19.14 1.06
CA ASP A 66 5.06 -20.31 0.19
C ASP A 66 4.23 -20.09 -1.10
N PRO A 67 4.77 -20.36 -2.30
CA PRO A 67 4.04 -20.21 -3.55
C PRO A 67 2.68 -20.91 -3.59
N SER A 68 2.51 -22.02 -2.87
CA SER A 68 1.23 -22.71 -2.73
C SER A 68 0.19 -21.92 -1.93
N GLU A 69 0.62 -20.99 -1.10
CA GLU A 69 -0.23 -20.11 -0.27
C GLU A 69 -0.54 -18.77 -0.94
N ASN A 70 0.12 -18.42 -2.06
CA ASN A 70 0.00 -17.11 -2.69
C ASN A 70 -1.45 -16.72 -3.00
N SER A 71 -2.27 -17.65 -3.50
CA SER A 71 -3.67 -17.35 -3.83
C SER A 71 -4.51 -17.04 -2.60
N VAL A 72 -4.28 -17.74 -1.50
CA VAL A 72 -4.97 -17.51 -0.22
C VAL A 72 -4.53 -16.17 0.38
N PHE A 73 -3.22 -15.92 0.37
CA PHE A 73 -2.65 -14.65 0.80
C PHE A 73 -3.22 -13.47 0.02
N LEU A 74 -3.22 -13.52 -1.32
CA LEU A 74 -3.73 -12.47 -2.18
C LEU A 74 -5.24 -12.25 -1.99
N THR A 75 -6.03 -13.32 -1.88
CA THR A 75 -7.47 -13.21 -1.65
C THR A 75 -7.75 -12.45 -0.34
N SER A 76 -7.05 -12.79 0.74
CA SER A 76 -7.21 -12.11 2.02
C SER A 76 -6.64 -10.68 2.00
N PHE A 77 -5.55 -10.45 1.30
CA PHE A 77 -4.95 -9.12 1.10
C PHE A 77 -5.91 -8.16 0.39
N TYR A 78 -6.59 -8.60 -0.67
CA TYR A 78 -7.55 -7.78 -1.40
C TYR A 78 -8.84 -7.47 -0.63
N ASN A 79 -9.12 -8.23 0.42
CA ASN A 79 -10.24 -7.97 1.31
C ASN A 79 -9.92 -6.90 2.38
N LEU A 80 -8.66 -6.46 2.48
CA LEU A 80 -8.30 -5.39 3.40
C LEU A 80 -8.94 -4.06 2.98
N PRO A 81 -9.45 -3.28 3.93
CA PRO A 81 -9.95 -1.94 3.65
C PRO A 81 -8.86 -1.04 3.08
N CYS A 82 -8.99 -0.67 1.81
CA CYS A 82 -8.06 0.18 1.10
C CYS A 82 -8.75 1.41 0.55
N LYS A 83 -8.08 2.56 0.59
CA LYS A 83 -8.58 3.85 0.10
C LYS A 83 -7.56 4.49 -0.82
N LYS A 84 -8.04 5.23 -1.81
CA LYS A 84 -7.19 6.05 -2.66
C LYS A 84 -6.83 7.34 -1.92
N SER A 85 -5.54 7.68 -1.91
CA SER A 85 -5.07 8.98 -1.40
C SER A 85 -5.16 10.05 -2.48
N PHE A 86 -5.58 11.25 -2.09
CA PHE A 86 -5.58 12.44 -2.96
C PHE A 86 -4.63 13.54 -2.42
N GLY A 87 -3.90 13.25 -1.35
CA GLY A 87 -2.92 14.17 -0.73
C GLY A 87 -1.49 13.90 -1.18
N PRO A 88 -0.55 14.76 -0.77
CA PRO A 88 0.86 14.50 -0.94
C PRO A 88 1.23 13.19 -0.26
N SER A 89 2.05 12.40 -0.92
CA SER A 89 2.55 11.14 -0.37
C SER A 89 3.40 11.40 0.87
N GLN A 90 3.23 10.56 1.88
CA GLN A 90 4.30 10.42 2.86
C GLN A 90 5.47 9.73 2.15
N GLU A 91 6.62 10.40 2.11
CA GLU A 91 7.80 9.90 1.40
C GLU A 91 8.54 8.80 2.17
N CYS A 92 7.98 8.30 3.27
CA CYS A 92 8.63 7.29 4.07
C CYS A 92 7.76 6.04 4.24
N LEU A 93 8.43 4.91 4.26
CA LEU A 93 7.86 3.62 4.60
C LEU A 93 8.72 3.01 5.72
N GLU A 94 8.09 2.77 6.86
CA GLU A 94 8.73 2.17 8.04
C GLU A 94 7.81 1.12 8.65
N GLY A 95 8.40 0.09 9.28
CA GLY A 95 7.67 -1.00 9.91
C GLY A 95 7.36 -2.17 8.99
N LEU A 96 6.27 -2.89 9.27
CA LEU A 96 5.89 -4.07 8.50
C LEU A 96 5.29 -3.69 7.15
N ALA A 97 5.70 -4.41 6.11
CA ALA A 97 5.23 -4.23 4.74
C ALA A 97 5.16 -5.59 4.00
N VAL A 98 4.47 -5.60 2.86
CA VAL A 98 4.48 -6.71 1.91
C VAL A 98 5.32 -6.31 0.71
N ARG A 99 6.16 -7.22 0.23
CA ARG A 99 6.93 -7.07 -1.00
C ARG A 99 6.51 -8.13 -2.01
N PHE A 100 6.01 -7.70 -3.15
CA PHE A 100 5.68 -8.54 -4.29
C PHE A 100 6.79 -8.44 -5.32
N PHE A 101 7.37 -9.56 -5.73
CA PHE A 101 8.31 -9.63 -6.85
C PHE A 101 7.60 -10.12 -8.10
N PHE A 102 7.99 -9.59 -9.25
CA PHE A 102 7.43 -9.91 -10.53
C PHE A 102 8.45 -10.58 -11.47
N GLN A 103 7.96 -11.28 -12.48
CA GLN A 103 8.78 -12.07 -13.42
C GLN A 103 9.82 -11.24 -14.19
N ASP A 104 9.54 -9.96 -14.44
CA ASP A 104 10.43 -9.03 -15.14
C ASP A 104 11.53 -8.43 -14.24
N GLY A 105 11.59 -8.80 -12.97
CA GLY A 105 12.51 -8.25 -11.99
C GLY A 105 12.03 -6.98 -11.29
N ALA A 106 10.85 -6.46 -11.65
CA ALA A 106 10.20 -5.39 -10.89
C ALA A 106 9.72 -5.89 -9.53
N PHE A 107 9.49 -4.97 -8.61
CA PHE A 107 8.84 -5.29 -7.34
C PHE A 107 7.92 -4.17 -6.86
N GLN A 108 6.97 -4.52 -6.03
CA GLN A 108 6.05 -3.59 -5.37
C GLN A 108 6.14 -3.76 -3.86
N LEU A 109 6.39 -2.65 -3.17
CA LEU A 109 6.51 -2.59 -1.72
C LEU A 109 5.27 -1.89 -1.16
N VAL A 110 4.54 -2.57 -0.29
CA VAL A 110 3.22 -2.14 0.19
C VAL A 110 3.25 -2.04 1.71
N GLY A 111 3.16 -0.83 2.22
CA GLY A 111 2.90 -0.55 3.62
C GLY A 111 1.48 -0.07 3.86
N ALA A 112 1.12 0.16 5.12
CA ALA A 112 -0.21 0.63 5.48
C ALA A 112 -0.54 1.99 4.87
N GLU A 113 0.37 2.95 5.00
CA GLU A 113 0.16 4.35 4.61
C GLU A 113 0.86 4.73 3.31
N THR A 114 1.84 3.93 2.88
CA THR A 114 2.72 4.28 1.77
C THR A 114 3.06 3.02 0.97
N SER A 115 3.03 3.13 -0.34
CA SER A 115 3.35 2.03 -1.24
C SER A 115 4.15 2.52 -2.43
N PHE A 116 5.05 1.65 -2.90
CA PHE A 116 5.95 1.96 -4.00
C PHE A 116 6.03 0.81 -4.99
N TYR A 117 6.25 1.17 -6.24
CA TYR A 117 6.61 0.24 -7.31
C TYR A 117 7.99 0.61 -7.85
N CYS A 118 8.85 -0.38 -7.97
CA CYS A 118 10.15 -0.27 -8.62
C CYS A 118 10.12 -1.12 -9.89
N SER A 119 10.30 -0.48 -11.05
CA SER A 119 10.39 -1.20 -12.32
C SER A 119 11.72 -1.97 -12.42
N ALA A 120 11.80 -2.89 -13.39
CA ALA A 120 13.02 -3.63 -13.69
C ALA A 120 14.24 -2.72 -13.99
N ASP A 121 13.99 -1.52 -14.54
CA ASP A 121 15.01 -0.49 -14.82
C ASP A 121 15.33 0.38 -13.59
N ASN A 122 14.91 -0.02 -12.41
CA ASN A 122 15.11 0.69 -11.13
C ASN A 122 14.47 2.09 -11.08
N ASN A 123 13.36 2.30 -11.81
CA ASN A 123 12.56 3.51 -11.71
C ASN A 123 11.49 3.34 -10.64
N TRP A 124 11.49 4.24 -9.66
CA TRP A 124 10.57 4.23 -8.55
C TRP A 124 9.34 5.08 -8.83
N SER A 125 8.17 4.54 -8.45
CA SER A 125 6.88 5.22 -8.54
C SER A 125 6.13 5.06 -7.24
N TYR A 126 5.49 6.14 -6.79
CA TYR A 126 4.60 6.13 -5.64
C TYR A 126 3.22 5.63 -6.05
N ILE A 127 2.60 4.84 -5.19
CA ILE A 127 1.24 4.32 -5.38
C ILE A 127 0.34 4.99 -4.34
N ALA A 128 -0.58 5.82 -4.82
CA ALA A 128 -1.44 6.68 -3.98
C ALA A 128 -2.62 5.90 -3.38
N TYR A 129 -2.33 4.87 -2.59
CA TYR A 129 -3.31 4.06 -1.86
C TYR A 129 -2.81 3.80 -0.46
N TYR A 130 -3.74 3.69 0.49
CA TYR A 130 -3.42 3.37 1.88
C TYR A 130 -4.47 2.44 2.47
N PHE A 131 -4.05 1.63 3.42
CA PHE A 131 -4.90 0.75 4.21
C PHE A 131 -5.26 1.39 5.55
N ASP A 132 -6.28 0.86 6.20
CA ASP A 132 -6.43 1.03 7.63
C ASP A 132 -5.21 0.41 8.33
N TYR A 133 -4.49 1.21 9.12
CA TYR A 133 -3.22 0.79 9.73
C TYR A 133 -3.38 -0.45 10.61
N ASP A 134 -4.39 -0.45 11.48
CA ASP A 134 -4.59 -1.55 12.41
C ASP A 134 -4.99 -2.84 11.68
N ALA A 135 -5.88 -2.74 10.69
CA ALA A 135 -6.29 -3.87 9.88
C ALA A 135 -5.12 -4.47 9.09
N PHE A 136 -4.30 -3.62 8.48
CA PHE A 136 -3.12 -4.06 7.72
C PHE A 136 -2.06 -4.68 8.62
N HIS A 137 -1.77 -4.06 9.77
CA HIS A 137 -0.79 -4.56 10.73
C HIS A 137 -1.22 -5.92 11.31
N GLN A 138 -2.47 -6.07 11.73
CA GLN A 138 -3.01 -7.34 12.21
C GLN A 138 -2.96 -8.43 11.15
N TYR A 139 -3.29 -8.08 9.90
CA TYR A 139 -3.17 -9.00 8.77
C TYR A 139 -1.73 -9.54 8.63
N LEU A 140 -0.72 -8.67 8.67
CA LEU A 140 0.67 -9.09 8.55
C LEU A 140 1.12 -9.93 9.75
N LEU A 141 0.70 -9.59 10.96
CA LEU A 141 1.02 -10.37 12.17
C LEU A 141 0.44 -11.79 12.08
N GLN A 142 -0.78 -11.96 11.55
CA GLN A 142 -1.40 -13.28 11.37
C GLN A 142 -0.60 -14.14 10.38
N HIS A 143 -0.05 -13.54 9.31
CA HIS A 143 0.72 -14.24 8.29
C HIS A 143 2.21 -14.38 8.63
N LYS A 144 2.73 -13.55 9.53
CA LYS A 144 4.11 -13.66 10.01
C LYS A 144 4.39 -15.03 10.66
N GLY A 145 3.36 -15.67 11.24
CA GLY A 145 3.47 -16.88 12.05
C GLY A 145 3.81 -16.55 13.50
N GLN A 146 3.54 -17.48 14.39
CA GLN A 146 4.09 -17.42 15.75
C GLN A 146 5.58 -17.69 15.61
N GLU A 147 6.42 -16.76 16.06
CA GLU A 147 7.83 -17.08 16.30
C GLU A 147 7.83 -18.23 17.31
N ASP A 148 8.33 -19.39 16.90
CA ASP A 148 8.64 -20.48 17.80
C ASP A 148 9.57 -19.93 18.90
N LYS A 149 9.05 -19.93 20.13
CA LYS A 149 9.79 -19.53 21.32
C LYS A 149 10.80 -20.60 21.70
#